data_8578f4b9b015944b289def982aa7a564
#
_entry.id   8578f4b9b015944b289def982aa7a564
#
_cell.length_a   1.000
_cell.length_b   1.000
_cell.length_c   1.000
_cell.angle_alpha   90.00
_cell.angle_beta   90.00
_cell.angle_gamma   90.00
#
_symmetry.space_group_name_H-M   'P 1'
#
loop_
_entity.id
_entity.type
_entity.pdbx_description
1 polymer ?
#
loop_
_entity_poly.entity_id
_entity_poly.type
_entity_poly.pdbx_seq_one_letter_code
_entity_poly.pdbx_strand_id
1 'polypeptide(L)'
;MATLDHKILHYLYLGRARLAEAVLDLLGFWPVKIYLALLFILNAINWLLAYFVNRSVSQNLVVLHYNVNLGVNLIGPVADIYIIPTLGLIFIIINFLLLLNIRARSNFLIHLLLGFSLLVNLFLIAAIFSVYLINFR
;
A
#
# COMPACT_ATOMS: atom_id res chain seq x y z
N MET A 1 7.48 42.59 -2.88
CA MET A 1 7.34 41.25 -3.43
C MET A 1 8.47 40.29 -2.95
N ALA A 2 9.72 40.70 -2.94
CA ALA A 2 10.85 39.84 -2.51
C ALA A 2 10.79 39.25 -1.08
N THR A 3 10.10 39.90 -0.15
CA THR A 3 10.01 39.44 1.26
C THR A 3 9.01 38.29 1.48
N LEU A 4 8.02 38.13 0.61
CA LEU A 4 7.04 37.02 0.70
C LEU A 4 7.68 35.71 0.23
N ASP A 5 8.46 35.76 -0.88
CA ASP A 5 9.18 34.62 -1.41
C ASP A 5 10.20 34.06 -0.43
N HIS A 6 10.93 34.92 0.29
CA HIS A 6 11.90 34.52 1.30
C HIS A 6 11.23 33.81 2.49
N LYS A 7 10.07 34.27 2.93
CA LYS A 7 9.32 33.61 4.02
C LYS A 7 8.81 32.24 3.58
N ILE A 8 8.25 32.13 2.39
CA ILE A 8 7.73 30.87 1.85
C ILE A 8 8.88 29.85 1.71
N LEU A 9 10.00 30.25 1.12
CA LEU A 9 11.20 29.41 1.01
C LEU A 9 11.72 28.95 2.36
N HIS A 10 11.73 29.83 3.36
CA HIS A 10 12.16 29.49 4.73
C HIS A 10 11.23 28.47 5.38
N TYR A 11 9.90 28.64 5.25
CA TYR A 11 8.91 27.66 5.77
C TYR A 11 9.03 26.31 5.08
N LEU A 12 9.23 26.28 3.75
CA LEU A 12 9.44 25.05 3.00
C LEU A 12 10.73 24.34 3.42
N TYR A 13 11.82 25.10 3.61
CA TYR A 13 13.09 24.55 4.09
C TYR A 13 12.97 23.93 5.47
N LEU A 14 12.36 24.63 6.42
CA LEU A 14 12.10 24.13 7.79
C LEU A 14 11.18 22.91 7.78
N GLY A 15 10.16 22.92 6.93
CA GLY A 15 9.25 21.77 6.76
C GLY A 15 9.98 20.53 6.27
N ARG A 16 10.85 20.69 5.27
CA ARG A 16 11.68 19.60 4.73
C ARG A 16 12.66 19.04 5.75
N ALA A 17 13.33 19.91 6.50
CA ALA A 17 14.28 19.51 7.55
C ALA A 17 13.58 18.67 8.64
N ARG A 18 12.42 19.14 9.14
CA ARG A 18 11.62 18.43 10.14
C ARG A 18 11.12 17.07 9.63
N LEU A 19 10.70 17.01 8.36
CA LEU A 19 10.26 15.76 7.74
C LEU A 19 11.42 14.77 7.61
N ALA A 20 12.58 15.23 7.16
CA ALA A 20 13.79 14.40 7.06
C ALA A 20 14.22 13.84 8.43
N GLU A 21 14.24 14.67 9.47
CA GLU A 21 14.52 14.23 10.84
C GLU A 21 13.51 13.18 11.30
N ALA A 22 12.20 13.41 11.09
CA ALA A 22 11.15 12.46 11.48
C ALA A 22 11.30 11.10 10.77
N VAL A 23 11.66 11.11 9.46
CA VAL A 23 11.93 9.89 8.69
C VAL A 23 13.17 9.17 9.23
N LEU A 24 14.28 9.89 9.44
CA LEU A 24 15.53 9.30 9.93
C LEU A 24 15.34 8.70 11.32
N ASP A 25 14.66 9.39 12.17
CA ASP A 25 14.32 8.91 13.51
C ASP A 25 13.44 7.65 13.46
N LEU A 26 12.40 7.63 12.59
CA LEU A 26 11.53 6.47 12.44
C LEU A 26 12.30 5.26 11.89
N LEU A 27 13.16 5.50 10.91
CA LEU A 27 14.05 4.48 10.35
C LEU A 27 15.18 4.07 11.30
N GLY A 28 15.50 4.87 12.29
CA GLY A 28 16.42 4.50 13.39
C GLY A 28 15.90 3.33 14.22
N PHE A 29 14.58 3.14 14.28
CA PHE A 29 13.97 2.06 15.02
C PHE A 29 13.97 0.74 14.20
N TRP A 30 14.72 -0.25 14.67
CA TRP A 30 14.92 -1.52 13.96
C TRP A 30 13.64 -2.24 13.51
N PRO A 31 12.59 -2.35 14.34
CA PRO A 31 11.33 -2.98 13.93
C PRO A 31 10.69 -2.32 12.70
N VAL A 32 10.79 -1.00 12.55
CA VAL A 32 10.24 -0.29 11.37
C VAL A 32 10.91 -0.77 10.09
N LYS A 33 12.24 -0.96 10.10
CA LYS A 33 12.97 -1.47 8.93
C LYS A 33 12.48 -2.86 8.54
N ILE A 34 12.27 -3.74 9.52
CA ILE A 34 11.75 -5.10 9.27
C ILE A 34 10.36 -5.03 8.67
N TYR A 35 9.45 -4.24 9.27
CA TYR A 35 8.09 -4.08 8.73
C TYR A 35 8.11 -3.53 7.31
N LEU A 36 8.88 -2.50 7.02
CA LEU A 36 8.97 -1.93 5.68
C LEU A 36 9.51 -2.95 4.67
N ALA A 37 10.57 -3.69 5.01
CA ALA A 37 11.10 -4.73 4.14
C ALA A 37 10.06 -5.81 3.83
N LEU A 38 9.34 -6.31 4.85
CA LEU A 38 8.26 -7.28 4.68
C LEU A 38 7.11 -6.72 3.85
N LEU A 39 6.70 -5.47 4.10
CA LEU A 39 5.63 -4.80 3.35
C LEU A 39 5.99 -4.64 1.87
N PHE A 40 7.22 -4.22 1.55
CA PHE A 40 7.67 -4.13 0.16
C PHE A 40 7.73 -5.49 -0.52
N ILE A 41 8.20 -6.53 0.17
CA ILE A 41 8.21 -7.91 -0.35
C ILE A 41 6.78 -8.38 -0.63
N LEU A 42 5.86 -8.24 0.34
CA LEU A 42 4.47 -8.67 0.17
C LEU A 42 3.76 -7.89 -0.95
N ASN A 43 3.99 -6.57 -1.04
CA ASN A 43 3.40 -5.78 -2.11
C ASN A 43 4.00 -6.14 -3.48
N ALA A 44 5.31 -6.42 -3.56
CA ALA A 44 5.94 -6.92 -4.79
C ALA A 44 5.34 -8.28 -5.22
N ILE A 45 5.05 -9.17 -4.26
CA ILE A 45 4.36 -10.45 -4.54
C ILE A 45 2.95 -10.16 -5.09
N ASN A 46 2.20 -9.21 -4.51
CA ASN A 46 0.89 -8.81 -5.04
C ASN A 46 0.99 -8.33 -6.50
N TRP A 47 2.00 -7.51 -6.85
CA TRP A 47 2.24 -7.06 -8.22
C TRP A 47 2.58 -8.21 -9.17
N LEU A 48 3.45 -9.13 -8.73
CA LEU A 48 3.82 -10.32 -9.53
C LEU A 48 2.61 -11.23 -9.78
N LEU A 49 1.78 -11.47 -8.76
CA LEU A 49 0.58 -12.27 -8.90
C LEU A 49 -0.44 -11.60 -9.83
N ALA A 50 -0.67 -10.29 -9.67
CA ALA A 50 -1.55 -9.53 -10.56
C ALA A 50 -1.04 -9.58 -12.02
N TYR A 51 0.27 -9.43 -12.23
CA TYR A 51 0.88 -9.57 -13.55
C TYR A 51 0.69 -10.97 -14.13
N PHE A 52 0.90 -12.01 -13.32
CA PHE A 52 0.70 -13.39 -13.74
C PHE A 52 -0.75 -13.64 -14.17
N VAL A 53 -1.73 -13.22 -13.36
CA VAL A 53 -3.16 -13.35 -13.70
C VAL A 53 -3.49 -12.58 -14.97
N ASN A 54 -3.02 -11.34 -15.10
CA ASN A 54 -3.25 -10.53 -16.30
C ASN A 54 -2.70 -11.17 -17.58
N ARG A 55 -1.58 -11.91 -17.49
CA ARG A 55 -0.97 -12.62 -18.63
C ARG A 55 -1.62 -13.96 -18.93
N SER A 56 -2.17 -14.62 -17.92
CA SER A 56 -2.72 -15.97 -18.04
C SER A 56 -4.17 -15.97 -18.56
N VAL A 57 -4.90 -14.87 -18.38
CA VAL A 57 -6.28 -14.74 -18.87
C VAL A 57 -6.25 -14.39 -20.36
N SER A 58 -6.83 -15.25 -21.18
CA SER A 58 -6.96 -15.03 -22.64
C SER A 58 -8.17 -14.16 -23.01
N GLN A 59 -9.06 -13.86 -22.07
CA GLN A 59 -10.25 -13.04 -22.25
C GLN A 59 -9.98 -11.58 -21.88
N ASN A 60 -10.61 -10.63 -22.56
CA ASN A 60 -10.49 -9.21 -22.27
C ASN A 60 -11.20 -8.78 -20.97
N LEU A 61 -12.14 -9.60 -20.50
CA LEU A 61 -12.96 -9.35 -19.31
C LEU A 61 -12.77 -10.48 -18.31
N VAL A 62 -12.71 -10.13 -17.03
CA VAL A 62 -12.61 -11.07 -15.91
C VAL A 62 -13.67 -10.76 -14.86
N VAL A 63 -14.05 -11.79 -14.13
CA VAL A 63 -14.86 -11.69 -12.93
C VAL A 63 -13.95 -11.20 -11.79
N LEU A 64 -14.14 -9.97 -11.39
CA LEU A 64 -13.37 -9.33 -10.31
C LEU A 64 -13.96 -9.58 -8.93
N HIS A 65 -15.28 -9.79 -8.86
CA HIS A 65 -15.97 -10.10 -7.61
C HIS A 65 -17.11 -11.08 -7.84
N TYR A 66 -17.15 -12.11 -6.99
CA TYR A 66 -18.19 -13.15 -6.96
C TYR A 66 -18.81 -13.21 -5.55
N ASN A 67 -20.13 -13.18 -5.50
CA ASN A 67 -20.89 -13.38 -4.26
C ASN A 67 -21.62 -14.72 -4.33
N VAL A 68 -21.53 -15.54 -3.28
CA VAL A 68 -22.15 -16.87 -3.24
C VAL A 68 -23.68 -16.82 -3.42
N ASN A 69 -24.32 -15.74 -2.96
CA ASN A 69 -25.78 -15.58 -2.99
C ASN A 69 -26.27 -14.88 -4.27
N LEU A 70 -25.45 -13.98 -4.85
CA LEU A 70 -25.85 -13.13 -5.99
C LEU A 70 -25.15 -13.53 -7.29
N GLY A 71 -24.18 -14.44 -7.22
CA GLY A 71 -23.34 -14.81 -8.37
C GLY A 71 -22.31 -13.74 -8.71
N VAL A 72 -22.02 -13.59 -10.01
CA VAL A 72 -21.08 -12.59 -10.54
C VAL A 72 -21.72 -11.21 -10.45
N ASN A 73 -21.11 -10.29 -9.70
CA ASN A 73 -21.62 -8.93 -9.54
C ASN A 73 -20.63 -7.84 -9.97
N LEU A 74 -19.40 -8.20 -10.31
CA LEU A 74 -18.43 -7.27 -10.89
C LEU A 74 -17.59 -7.97 -11.96
N ILE A 75 -17.72 -7.48 -13.19
CA ILE A 75 -16.91 -7.87 -14.35
C ILE A 75 -16.20 -6.62 -14.84
N GLY A 76 -14.91 -6.74 -15.12
CA GLY A 76 -14.12 -5.63 -15.63
C GLY A 76 -12.97 -6.08 -16.53
N PRO A 77 -12.25 -5.13 -17.13
CA PRO A 77 -11.03 -5.43 -17.87
C PRO A 77 -10.02 -6.17 -17.00
N VAL A 78 -9.25 -7.09 -17.62
CA VAL A 78 -8.20 -7.84 -16.91
C VAL A 78 -7.21 -6.91 -16.20
N ALA A 79 -6.94 -5.75 -16.79
CA ALA A 79 -6.04 -4.74 -16.24
C ALA A 79 -6.50 -4.17 -14.88
N ASP A 80 -7.79 -4.24 -14.56
CA ASP A 80 -8.32 -3.75 -13.28
C ASP A 80 -7.79 -4.56 -12.08
N ILE A 81 -7.23 -5.74 -12.31
CA ILE A 81 -6.57 -6.51 -11.25
C ILE A 81 -5.41 -5.75 -10.59
N TYR A 82 -4.77 -4.81 -11.30
CA TYR A 82 -3.71 -3.96 -10.75
C TYR A 82 -4.18 -2.95 -9.70
N ILE A 83 -5.49 -2.75 -9.57
CA ILE A 83 -6.06 -1.96 -8.47
C ILE A 83 -5.70 -2.60 -7.12
N ILE A 84 -5.65 -3.94 -7.04
CA ILE A 84 -5.39 -4.67 -5.79
C ILE A 84 -3.99 -4.34 -5.21
N PRO A 85 -2.87 -4.55 -5.94
CA PRO A 85 -1.56 -4.17 -5.42
C PRO A 85 -1.39 -2.66 -5.21
N THR A 86 -2.07 -1.84 -6.02
CA THR A 86 -2.08 -0.38 -5.85
C THR A 86 -2.70 0.03 -4.51
N LEU A 87 -3.82 -0.57 -4.12
CA LEU A 87 -4.44 -0.37 -2.81
C LEU A 87 -3.47 -0.76 -1.68
N GLY A 88 -2.77 -1.89 -1.81
CA GLY A 88 -1.75 -2.30 -0.85
C GLY A 88 -0.66 -1.26 -0.66
N LEU A 89 -0.15 -0.69 -1.76
CA LEU A 89 0.85 0.37 -1.73
C LEU A 89 0.31 1.65 -1.07
N ILE A 90 -0.92 2.06 -1.40
CA ILE A 90 -1.58 3.21 -0.79
C ILE A 90 -1.69 3.04 0.73
N PHE A 91 -2.09 1.86 1.20
CA PHE A 91 -2.16 1.56 2.63
C PHE A 91 -0.81 1.67 3.33
N ILE A 92 0.27 1.19 2.71
CA ILE A 92 1.64 1.32 3.23
C ILE A 92 2.00 2.81 3.38
N ILE A 93 1.76 3.60 2.33
CA ILE A 93 2.09 5.03 2.30
C ILE A 93 1.28 5.79 3.37
N ILE A 94 -0.02 5.58 3.45
CA ILE A 94 -0.89 6.26 4.43
C ILE A 94 -0.42 5.96 5.85
N ASN A 95 -0.21 4.68 6.19
CA ASN A 95 0.21 4.30 7.54
C ASN A 95 1.63 4.82 7.88
N PHE A 96 2.53 4.85 6.90
CA PHE A 96 3.84 5.45 7.08
C PHE A 96 3.75 6.97 7.32
N LEU A 97 2.92 7.69 6.56
CA LEU A 97 2.68 9.12 6.75
C LEU A 97 2.01 9.42 8.10
N LEU A 98 1.09 8.56 8.55
CA LEU A 98 0.49 8.69 9.89
C LEU A 98 1.56 8.57 10.98
N LEU A 99 2.48 7.62 10.87
CA LEU A 99 3.59 7.46 11.81
C LEU A 99 4.52 8.68 11.86
N LEU A 100 4.76 9.34 10.73
CA LEU A 100 5.57 10.58 10.70
C LEU A 100 4.89 11.74 11.44
N ASN A 101 3.54 11.78 11.46
CA ASN A 101 2.77 12.84 12.10
C ASN A 101 2.54 12.61 13.60
N ILE A 102 2.65 11.38 14.09
CA ILE A 102 2.42 11.07 15.51
C ILE A 102 3.63 11.46 16.33
N ARG A 103 3.52 12.58 17.07
CA ARG A 103 4.60 13.12 17.93
C ARG A 103 4.96 12.23 19.10
N ALA A 104 4.01 11.50 19.66
CA ALA A 104 4.22 10.56 20.77
C ALA A 104 4.45 9.16 20.16
N ARG A 105 5.69 8.80 19.91
CA ARG A 105 6.06 7.47 19.39
C ARG A 105 5.83 6.42 20.46
N SER A 106 4.62 5.89 20.47
CA SER A 106 4.34 4.65 21.19
C SER A 106 4.79 3.49 20.30
N ASN A 107 5.65 2.60 20.82
CA ASN A 107 6.02 1.36 20.14
C ASN A 107 4.77 0.56 19.73
N PHE A 108 3.71 0.64 20.54
CA PHE A 108 2.42 0.02 20.26
C PHE A 108 1.81 0.54 18.94
N LEU A 109 1.81 1.86 18.71
CA LEU A 109 1.25 2.44 17.47
C LEU A 109 2.06 2.06 16.23
N ILE A 110 3.38 1.95 16.34
CA ILE A 110 4.24 1.47 15.25
C ILE A 110 3.84 0.04 14.86
N HIS A 111 3.77 -0.87 15.84
CA HIS A 111 3.39 -2.26 15.60
C HIS A 111 1.95 -2.36 15.09
N LEU A 112 1.03 -1.54 15.61
CA LEU A 112 -0.38 -1.53 15.19
C LEU A 112 -0.50 -1.11 13.72
N LEU A 113 0.03 0.04 13.32
CA LEU A 113 -0.13 0.60 11.98
C LEU A 113 0.61 -0.24 10.92
N LEU A 114 1.86 -0.60 11.17
CA LEU A 114 2.63 -1.39 10.22
C LEU A 114 2.18 -2.85 10.20
N GLY A 115 1.81 -3.42 11.35
CA GLY A 115 1.23 -4.76 11.43
C GLY A 115 -0.11 -4.86 10.72
N PHE A 116 -0.98 -3.85 10.85
CA PHE A 116 -2.22 -3.77 10.09
C PHE A 116 -1.96 -3.68 8.57
N SER A 117 -0.96 -2.92 8.14
CA SER A 117 -0.56 -2.87 6.72
C SER A 117 -0.10 -4.23 6.20
N LEU A 118 0.63 -5.03 7.01
CA LEU A 118 1.02 -6.40 6.64
C LEU A 118 -0.21 -7.27 6.45
N LEU A 119 -1.14 -7.21 7.39
CA LEU A 119 -2.38 -7.99 7.37
C LEU A 119 -3.21 -7.64 6.13
N VAL A 120 -3.36 -6.36 5.80
CA VAL A 120 -4.04 -5.91 4.57
C VAL A 120 -3.36 -6.50 3.34
N ASN A 121 -2.03 -6.39 3.21
CA ASN A 121 -1.32 -6.93 2.04
C ASN A 121 -1.47 -8.46 1.91
N LEU A 122 -1.54 -9.20 3.01
CA LEU A 122 -1.84 -10.64 3.00
C LEU A 122 -3.25 -10.93 2.48
N PHE A 123 -4.26 -10.17 2.92
CA PHE A 123 -5.63 -10.31 2.40
C PHE A 123 -5.72 -9.95 0.90
N LEU A 124 -4.91 -8.99 0.43
CA LEU A 124 -4.87 -8.66 -0.99
C LEU A 124 -4.27 -9.79 -1.83
N ILE A 125 -3.27 -10.55 -1.31
CA ILE A 125 -2.81 -11.79 -1.97
C ILE A 125 -3.95 -12.79 -2.08
N ALA A 126 -4.72 -13.02 -1.01
CA ALA A 126 -5.86 -13.92 -1.04
C ALA A 126 -6.94 -13.44 -2.03
N ALA A 127 -7.15 -12.12 -2.14
CA ALA A 127 -8.08 -11.54 -3.11
C ALA A 127 -7.65 -11.82 -4.57
N ILE A 128 -6.37 -11.61 -4.91
CA ILE A 128 -5.84 -11.93 -6.25
C ILE A 128 -6.00 -13.42 -6.55
N PHE A 129 -5.69 -14.28 -5.56
CA PHE A 129 -5.84 -15.73 -5.71
C PHE A 129 -7.31 -16.13 -5.94
N SER A 130 -8.25 -15.48 -5.25
CA SER A 130 -9.69 -15.70 -5.46
C SER A 130 -10.13 -15.32 -6.87
N VAL A 131 -9.66 -14.16 -7.38
CA VAL A 131 -9.91 -13.75 -8.77
C VAL A 131 -9.36 -14.79 -9.75
N TYR A 132 -8.13 -15.28 -9.50
CA TYR A 132 -7.54 -16.33 -10.32
C TYR A 132 -8.42 -17.58 -10.34
N LEU A 133 -8.81 -18.12 -9.19
CA LEU A 133 -9.61 -19.35 -9.10
C LEU A 133 -10.96 -19.24 -9.79
N ILE A 134 -11.62 -18.07 -9.74
CA ILE A 134 -12.93 -17.87 -10.35
C ILE A 134 -12.84 -17.85 -11.88
N ASN A 135 -11.75 -17.34 -12.43
CA ASN A 135 -11.61 -17.15 -13.88
C ASN A 135 -10.93 -18.33 -14.60
N PHE A 136 -10.32 -19.26 -13.86
CA PHE A 136 -9.61 -20.42 -14.43
C PHE A 136 -10.27 -21.77 -14.11
N ARG A 137 -11.53 -21.76 -13.71
CA ARG A 137 -12.34 -22.98 -13.55
C ARG A 137 -13.28 -23.23 -14.74
#